data_7cec17a265e363913d2e6e18d976a977
#
_entry.id   7cec17a265e363913d2e6e18d976a977
#
_cell.length_a   1.000
_cell.length_b   1.000
_cell.length_c   1.000
_cell.angle_alpha   90.00
_cell.angle_beta   90.00
_cell.angle_gamma   90.00
#
_symmetry.space_group_name_H-M   'P 1'
#
loop_
_entity.id
_entity.type
_entity.pdbx_description
1 polymer ?
#
loop_
_entity_poly.entity_id
_entity_poly.type
_entity_poly.pdbx_seq_one_letter_code
_entity_poly.pdbx_strand_id
1 'polypeptide(L)'
;MKVSAKYIMRSPWLYRVEPFCIADNLYYVGDKSVSSHLFDTGEGLLLLDTGFPYASYLLLESIRELGFSPKDVKWILHSHGHMDHIGATRIFMEHYGSKSYFPAIDLPMLDEQKELNWYEELGMPYEPPFDQYFVPDVLIHPGDVLQFGNTKVEVFAAAGHTPGTVCYRFTLPSGLKAAMHGGIGTNTLSAEYAKRRGLGKTWRENFIRDLKGLFDLEVDIVLGNHPEQNRTFEKRAAMTQTENPFIDPTSWNRFMGWLEETRWNKLEREDPI
;
A
#
# COMPACT_ATOMS: atom_id res chain seq x y z
N MET A 1 3.08 3.44 -21.85
CA MET A 1 4.56 3.47 -21.70
C MET A 1 4.83 2.88 -20.33
N LYS A 2 5.50 1.70 -20.23
CA LYS A 2 5.88 1.15 -18.91
C LYS A 2 6.86 2.12 -18.26
N VAL A 3 6.45 2.70 -17.19
CA VAL A 3 7.25 3.63 -16.42
C VAL A 3 8.30 2.84 -15.67
N SER A 4 9.57 3.13 -15.95
CA SER A 4 10.68 2.53 -15.22
C SER A 4 10.90 3.33 -13.94
N ALA A 5 11.09 2.65 -12.79
CA ALA A 5 11.45 3.27 -11.52
C ALA A 5 12.62 4.28 -11.66
N LYS A 6 13.53 4.05 -12.61
CA LYS A 6 14.63 4.99 -12.94
C LYS A 6 14.16 6.37 -13.40
N TYR A 7 12.95 6.46 -14.00
CA TYR A 7 12.41 7.76 -14.44
C TYR A 7 11.81 8.55 -13.26
N ILE A 8 11.09 7.87 -12.37
CA ILE A 8 10.51 8.54 -11.21
C ILE A 8 11.61 9.10 -10.29
N MET A 9 12.74 8.40 -10.14
CA MET A 9 13.89 8.90 -9.39
C MET A 9 14.50 10.19 -9.95
N ARG A 10 14.52 10.31 -11.30
CA ARG A 10 15.16 11.46 -11.97
C ARG A 10 14.23 12.64 -12.15
N SER A 11 12.93 12.40 -12.23
CA SER A 11 11.94 13.42 -12.55
C SER A 11 10.62 13.14 -11.84
N PRO A 12 10.62 13.06 -10.48
CA PRO A 12 9.43 12.65 -9.72
C PRO A 12 8.24 13.58 -9.95
N TRP A 13 8.45 14.86 -10.24
CA TRP A 13 7.40 15.82 -10.57
C TRP A 13 6.52 15.42 -11.76
N LEU A 14 7.00 14.60 -12.70
CA LEU A 14 6.19 14.09 -13.83
C LEU A 14 5.13 13.08 -13.38
N TYR A 15 5.27 12.56 -12.16
CA TYR A 15 4.35 11.61 -11.55
C TYR A 15 3.34 12.27 -10.62
N ARG A 16 3.45 13.57 -10.43
CA ARG A 16 2.50 14.33 -9.62
C ARG A 16 1.07 14.09 -10.09
N VAL A 17 0.19 13.92 -9.12
CA VAL A 17 -1.26 13.84 -9.28
C VAL A 17 -1.88 14.93 -8.41
N GLU A 18 -2.91 15.58 -8.90
CA GLU A 18 -3.76 16.43 -8.07
C GLU A 18 -4.49 15.54 -7.06
N PRO A 19 -4.36 15.78 -5.74
CA PRO A 19 -5.03 14.97 -4.74
C PRO A 19 -6.54 15.16 -4.80
N PHE A 20 -7.30 14.15 -4.39
CA PHE A 20 -8.76 14.22 -4.46
C PHE A 20 -9.43 13.37 -3.38
N CYS A 21 -10.65 13.75 -3.00
CA CYS A 21 -11.50 12.93 -2.14
C CYS A 21 -12.03 11.72 -2.93
N ILE A 22 -11.86 10.52 -2.35
CA ILE A 22 -12.42 9.27 -2.87
C ILE A 22 -13.86 9.12 -2.39
N ALA A 23 -14.06 9.19 -1.07
CA ALA A 23 -15.36 9.14 -0.42
C ALA A 23 -15.21 9.59 1.04
N ASP A 24 -16.24 10.18 1.62
CA ASP A 24 -16.25 10.62 3.02
C ASP A 24 -14.99 11.39 3.42
N ASN A 25 -14.24 10.81 4.35
CA ASN A 25 -13.00 11.31 4.92
C ASN A 25 -11.74 10.67 4.31
N LEU A 26 -11.88 9.98 3.19
CA LEU A 26 -10.82 9.23 2.49
C LEU A 26 -10.36 9.96 1.24
N TYR A 27 -9.06 10.21 1.13
CA TYR A 27 -8.43 10.95 0.04
C TYR A 27 -7.31 10.14 -0.62
N TYR A 28 -7.10 10.35 -1.92
CA TYR A 28 -5.90 9.94 -2.64
C TYR A 28 -4.86 11.06 -2.57
N VAL A 29 -3.64 10.72 -2.11
CA VAL A 29 -2.52 11.66 -1.97
C VAL A 29 -1.22 11.13 -2.59
N GLY A 30 -1.27 9.93 -3.20
CA GLY A 30 -0.14 9.30 -3.87
C GLY A 30 0.23 9.95 -5.21
N ASP A 31 1.10 9.29 -5.94
CA ASP A 31 1.52 9.70 -7.28
C ASP A 31 0.97 8.75 -8.37
N LYS A 32 1.44 8.90 -9.64
CA LYS A 32 1.01 8.04 -10.75
C LYS A 32 1.56 6.61 -10.68
N SER A 33 2.47 6.32 -9.78
CA SER A 33 3.18 5.05 -9.66
C SER A 33 2.78 4.28 -8.42
N VAL A 34 2.69 4.96 -7.27
CA VAL A 34 2.40 4.36 -5.97
C VAL A 34 1.27 5.13 -5.30
N SER A 35 0.34 4.38 -4.74
CA SER A 35 -0.77 4.99 -4.01
C SER A 35 -0.37 5.30 -2.57
N SER A 36 -0.80 6.46 -2.10
CA SER A 36 -0.91 6.77 -0.68
C SER A 36 -2.31 7.28 -0.42
N HIS A 37 -2.91 6.88 0.70
CA HIS A 37 -4.26 7.28 1.05
C HIS A 37 -4.26 8.01 2.39
N LEU A 38 -5.06 9.05 2.49
CA LEU A 38 -5.18 9.87 3.69
C LEU A 38 -6.60 9.81 4.22
N PHE A 39 -6.74 9.65 5.53
CA PHE A 39 -8.03 9.63 6.22
C PHE A 39 -8.07 10.77 7.23
N ASP A 40 -9.08 11.64 7.15
CA ASP A 40 -9.37 12.59 8.22
C ASP A 40 -10.21 11.89 9.30
N THR A 41 -9.54 11.54 10.38
CA THR A 41 -10.16 10.76 11.46
C THR A 41 -10.97 11.63 12.46
N GLY A 42 -11.02 12.94 12.27
CA GLY A 42 -11.59 13.88 13.22
C GLY A 42 -10.70 14.18 14.44
N GLU A 43 -9.68 13.35 14.69
CA GLU A 43 -8.70 13.53 15.76
C GLU A 43 -7.28 13.78 15.25
N GLY A 44 -7.10 13.79 13.95
CA GLY A 44 -5.86 13.93 13.21
C GLY A 44 -5.93 13.10 11.92
N LEU A 45 -4.84 13.07 11.17
CA LEU A 45 -4.77 12.36 9.91
C LEU A 45 -4.11 10.99 10.08
N LEU A 46 -4.69 9.97 9.44
CA LEU A 46 -4.10 8.66 9.25
C LEU A 46 -3.61 8.54 7.81
N LEU A 47 -2.33 8.27 7.62
CA LEU A 47 -1.71 8.06 6.31
C LEU A 47 -1.45 6.58 6.08
N LEU A 48 -1.91 6.04 4.96
CA LEU A 48 -1.68 4.66 4.52
C LEU A 48 -0.64 4.68 3.40
N ASP A 49 0.52 4.10 3.65
CA ASP A 49 1.74 4.10 2.87
C ASP A 49 2.29 5.51 2.54
N THR A 50 3.59 5.62 2.34
CA THR A 50 4.27 6.92 2.25
C THR A 50 5.02 7.13 0.92
N GLY A 51 4.80 6.27 -0.07
CA GLY A 51 5.40 6.41 -1.39
C GLY A 51 6.92 6.23 -1.42
N PHE A 52 7.53 6.63 -2.52
CA PHE A 52 8.99 6.61 -2.70
C PHE A 52 9.70 7.73 -1.94
N PRO A 53 10.95 7.52 -1.46
CA PRO A 53 11.68 8.52 -0.70
C PRO A 53 11.97 9.81 -1.48
N TYR A 54 12.31 9.68 -2.75
CA TYR A 54 12.59 10.82 -3.63
C TYR A 54 11.34 11.56 -4.14
N ALA A 55 10.16 11.00 -3.89
CA ALA A 55 8.85 11.62 -4.18
C ALA A 55 8.17 12.18 -2.92
N SER A 56 8.81 12.12 -1.76
CA SER A 56 8.24 12.52 -0.46
C SER A 56 7.68 13.95 -0.47
N TYR A 57 8.33 14.89 -1.15
CA TYR A 57 7.85 16.27 -1.26
C TYR A 57 6.50 16.36 -2.00
N LEU A 58 6.23 15.48 -2.98
CA LEU A 58 4.93 15.43 -3.66
C LEU A 58 3.82 15.02 -2.70
N LEU A 59 4.08 14.04 -1.83
CA LEU A 59 3.14 13.62 -0.80
C LEU A 59 2.83 14.75 0.18
N LEU A 60 3.87 15.47 0.63
CA LEU A 60 3.70 16.62 1.52
C LEU A 60 2.89 17.74 0.86
N GLU A 61 3.10 18.00 -0.43
CA GLU A 61 2.33 18.99 -1.20
C GLU A 61 0.89 18.55 -1.39
N SER A 62 0.64 17.27 -1.73
CA SER A 62 -0.72 16.74 -1.88
C SER A 62 -1.54 16.92 -0.60
N ILE A 63 -0.95 16.69 0.57
CA ILE A 63 -1.61 16.93 1.86
C ILE A 63 -1.97 18.41 2.02
N ARG A 64 -1.06 19.33 1.67
CA ARG A 64 -1.32 20.78 1.77
C ARG A 64 -2.38 21.27 0.79
N GLU A 65 -2.39 20.73 -0.43
CA GLU A 65 -3.38 21.07 -1.46
C GLU A 65 -4.82 20.70 -1.06
N LEU A 66 -4.97 19.66 -0.24
CA LEU A 66 -6.25 19.31 0.38
C LEU A 66 -6.65 20.25 1.53
N GLY A 67 -5.79 21.22 1.90
CA GLY A 67 -6.02 22.14 3.02
C GLY A 67 -5.57 21.60 4.37
N PHE A 68 -4.94 20.43 4.43
CA PHE A 68 -4.40 19.86 5.65
C PHE A 68 -2.94 20.29 5.89
N SER A 69 -2.46 20.07 7.11
CA SER A 69 -1.05 20.23 7.42
C SER A 69 -0.38 18.85 7.57
N PRO A 70 0.83 18.62 7.02
CA PRO A 70 1.60 17.41 7.32
C PRO A 70 1.82 17.16 8.82
N LYS A 71 1.75 18.21 9.66
CA LYS A 71 1.80 18.11 11.13
C LYS A 71 0.58 17.41 11.73
N ASP A 72 -0.53 17.39 11.00
CA ASP A 72 -1.77 16.75 11.45
C ASP A 72 -1.76 15.24 11.18
N VAL A 73 -0.77 14.72 10.42
CA VAL A 73 -0.54 13.28 10.25
C VAL A 73 -0.02 12.71 11.56
N LYS A 74 -0.91 12.15 12.35
CA LYS A 74 -0.59 11.53 13.64
C LYS A 74 -0.15 10.08 13.52
N TRP A 75 -0.69 9.38 12.53
CA TRP A 75 -0.49 7.94 12.37
C TRP A 75 -0.16 7.58 10.92
N ILE A 76 0.73 6.61 10.77
CA ILE A 76 1.11 6.02 9.49
C ILE A 76 0.89 4.52 9.58
N LEU A 77 0.09 3.96 8.70
CA LEU A 77 -0.03 2.52 8.49
C LEU A 77 0.78 2.11 7.27
N HIS A 78 1.51 1.00 7.38
CA HIS A 78 2.24 0.43 6.26
C HIS A 78 1.61 -0.88 5.81
N SER A 79 1.45 -1.04 4.52
CA SER A 79 0.92 -2.26 3.92
C SER A 79 1.93 -3.40 3.93
N HIS A 80 3.21 -3.07 3.73
CA HIS A 80 4.36 -3.98 3.71
C HIS A 80 5.69 -3.21 3.68
N GLY A 81 6.83 -3.92 3.67
CA GLY A 81 8.17 -3.35 3.85
C GLY A 81 8.89 -2.92 2.58
N HIS A 82 8.28 -2.85 1.38
CA HIS A 82 8.97 -2.37 0.19
C HIS A 82 9.20 -0.85 0.22
N MET A 83 10.31 -0.45 -0.38
CA MET A 83 10.82 0.92 -0.35
C MET A 83 9.86 1.98 -0.89
N ASP A 84 9.02 1.61 -1.82
CA ASP A 84 8.03 2.49 -2.46
C ASP A 84 6.77 2.69 -1.61
N HIS A 85 6.66 2.02 -0.47
CA HIS A 85 5.57 2.17 0.49
C HIS A 85 5.99 2.80 1.80
N ILE A 86 7.31 2.83 2.10
CA ILE A 86 7.86 3.33 3.36
C ILE A 86 8.69 4.61 3.21
N GLY A 87 8.85 5.13 1.99
CA GLY A 87 9.90 6.09 1.64
C GLY A 87 9.89 7.42 2.36
N ALA A 88 8.73 7.99 2.69
CA ALA A 88 8.64 9.24 3.44
C ALA A 88 8.39 9.05 4.95
N THR A 89 8.33 7.81 5.45
CA THR A 89 7.99 7.51 6.85
C THR A 89 8.86 8.26 7.82
N ARG A 90 10.19 8.22 7.64
CA ARG A 90 11.16 8.91 8.50
C ARG A 90 10.93 10.41 8.59
N ILE A 91 10.56 11.06 7.46
CA ILE A 91 10.26 12.51 7.45
C ILE A 91 9.06 12.79 8.36
N PHE A 92 8.01 11.99 8.28
CA PHE A 92 6.83 12.17 9.13
C PHE A 92 7.14 11.91 10.61
N MET A 93 7.90 10.86 10.92
CA MET A 93 8.27 10.53 12.29
C MET A 93 9.18 11.59 12.90
N GLU A 94 10.32 11.91 12.25
CA GLU A 94 11.37 12.75 12.81
C GLU A 94 11.02 14.25 12.76
N HIS A 95 10.31 14.69 11.72
CA HIS A 95 10.03 16.11 11.53
C HIS A 95 8.65 16.53 12.01
N TYR A 96 7.66 15.63 11.93
CA TYR A 96 6.28 15.93 12.28
C TYR A 96 5.78 15.18 13.52
N GLY A 97 6.50 14.17 14.01
CA GLY A 97 6.16 13.43 15.22
C GLY A 97 5.05 12.40 15.02
N SER A 98 4.84 11.96 13.78
CA SER A 98 3.87 10.89 13.46
C SER A 98 4.31 9.56 14.07
N LYS A 99 3.34 8.74 14.49
CA LYS A 99 3.58 7.37 14.96
C LYS A 99 3.40 6.37 13.81
N SER A 100 4.37 5.48 13.64
CA SER A 100 4.35 4.44 12.62
C SER A 100 3.81 3.12 13.15
N TYR A 101 2.96 2.49 12.35
CA TYR A 101 2.39 1.15 12.54
C TYR A 101 2.89 0.26 11.41
N PHE A 102 3.62 -0.80 11.73
CA PHE A 102 4.32 -1.60 10.73
C PHE A 102 4.04 -3.08 10.89
N PRO A 103 3.87 -3.86 9.79
CA PRO A 103 3.67 -5.30 9.86
C PRO A 103 4.84 -6.00 10.57
N ALA A 104 4.56 -6.68 11.67
CA ALA A 104 5.59 -7.29 12.53
C ALA A 104 6.47 -8.28 11.77
N ILE A 105 5.89 -9.03 10.81
CA ILE A 105 6.62 -10.05 10.04
C ILE A 105 7.60 -9.40 9.05
N ASP A 106 7.34 -8.18 8.58
CA ASP A 106 8.23 -7.44 7.67
C ASP A 106 9.29 -6.61 8.42
N LEU A 107 9.27 -6.57 9.75
CA LEU A 107 10.25 -5.80 10.53
C LEU A 107 11.70 -6.06 10.11
N PRO A 108 12.15 -7.32 9.85
CA PRO A 108 13.50 -7.60 9.41
C PRO A 108 13.88 -6.93 8.07
N MET A 109 12.90 -6.59 7.22
CA MET A 109 13.16 -5.92 5.94
C MET A 109 13.71 -4.49 6.10
N LEU A 110 13.52 -3.87 7.25
CA LEU A 110 14.04 -2.52 7.51
C LEU A 110 15.54 -2.53 7.76
N ASP A 111 16.11 -3.62 8.26
CA ASP A 111 17.54 -3.72 8.60
C ASP A 111 18.19 -5.05 8.23
N GLU A 112 17.74 -6.17 8.80
CA GLU A 112 18.41 -7.47 8.69
C GLU A 112 18.25 -8.15 7.32
N GLN A 113 17.14 -7.92 6.64
CA GLN A 113 16.75 -8.53 5.35
C GLN A 113 16.47 -7.47 4.29
N LYS A 114 17.33 -6.46 4.19
CA LYS A 114 17.19 -5.35 3.22
C LYS A 114 17.09 -5.81 1.77
N GLU A 115 17.63 -7.00 1.45
CA GLU A 115 17.51 -7.61 0.12
C GLU A 115 16.06 -7.93 -0.29
N LEU A 116 15.14 -8.00 0.66
CA LEU A 116 13.70 -8.18 0.39
C LEU A 116 12.98 -6.86 0.10
N ASN A 117 13.65 -5.72 0.25
CA ASN A 117 13.06 -4.38 0.13
C ASN A 117 12.87 -3.90 -1.32
N TRP A 118 13.17 -4.72 -2.30
CA TRP A 118 12.96 -4.46 -3.72
C TRP A 118 13.96 -3.49 -4.39
N TYR A 119 15.01 -3.02 -3.71
CA TYR A 119 16.01 -2.11 -4.29
C TYR A 119 16.71 -2.69 -5.51
N GLU A 120 17.16 -3.94 -5.42
CA GLU A 120 17.92 -4.61 -6.48
C GLU A 120 17.07 -4.78 -7.75
N GLU A 121 15.82 -5.18 -7.59
CA GLU A 121 14.86 -5.40 -8.67
C GLU A 121 14.54 -4.11 -9.43
N LEU A 122 14.55 -2.98 -8.73
CA LEU A 122 14.39 -1.66 -9.32
C LEU A 122 15.69 -1.13 -9.95
N GLY A 123 16.81 -1.86 -9.79
CA GLY A 123 18.14 -1.45 -10.24
C GLY A 123 18.63 -0.20 -9.51
N MET A 124 18.22 -0.04 -8.26
CA MET A 124 18.67 1.00 -7.36
C MET A 124 19.91 0.53 -6.59
N PRO A 125 20.79 1.45 -6.14
CA PRO A 125 21.87 1.07 -5.26
C PRO A 125 21.32 0.46 -3.96
N TYR A 126 21.97 -0.57 -3.47
CA TYR A 126 21.58 -1.29 -2.24
C TYR A 126 21.54 -0.38 -1.00
N GLU A 127 22.42 0.61 -0.99
CA GLU A 127 22.41 1.72 -0.03
C GLU A 127 21.94 2.98 -0.78
N PRO A 128 20.64 3.30 -0.73
CA PRO A 128 20.15 4.50 -1.37
C PRO A 128 20.74 5.74 -0.69
N PRO A 129 20.84 6.87 -1.41
CA PRO A 129 21.30 8.14 -0.84
C PRO A 129 20.37 8.64 0.29
N PHE A 130 19.20 8.02 0.46
CA PHE A 130 18.26 8.27 1.54
C PHE A 130 18.16 7.02 2.40
N ASP A 131 18.64 7.08 3.61
CA ASP A 131 18.43 6.04 4.59
C ASP A 131 16.93 6.01 4.97
N GLN A 132 16.30 4.88 4.69
CA GLN A 132 14.87 4.65 4.98
C GLN A 132 14.64 3.90 6.28
N TYR A 133 15.72 3.50 6.96
CA TYR A 133 15.59 2.80 8.23
C TYR A 133 14.86 3.65 9.27
N PHE A 134 13.90 3.06 9.93
CA PHE A 134 13.20 3.62 11.07
C PHE A 134 12.83 2.51 12.06
N VAL A 135 12.65 2.87 13.31
CA VAL A 135 12.12 1.96 14.32
C VAL A 135 10.62 2.19 14.42
N PRO A 136 9.78 1.23 14.05
CA PRO A 136 8.33 1.39 14.16
C PRO A 136 7.88 1.58 15.61
N ASP A 137 6.92 2.48 15.84
CA ASP A 137 6.35 2.69 17.17
C ASP A 137 5.44 1.55 17.59
N VAL A 138 4.72 0.95 16.63
CA VAL A 138 3.75 -0.14 16.87
C VAL A 138 3.93 -1.22 15.82
N LEU A 139 4.07 -2.46 16.28
CA LEU A 139 4.04 -3.64 15.41
C LEU A 139 2.61 -4.18 15.35
N ILE A 140 2.12 -4.38 14.12
CA ILE A 140 0.76 -4.88 13.86
C ILE A 140 0.78 -6.32 13.36
N HIS A 141 -0.30 -7.03 13.64
CA HIS A 141 -0.48 -8.43 13.28
C HIS A 141 -1.84 -8.65 12.61
N PRO A 142 -1.96 -9.64 11.73
CA PRO A 142 -3.27 -10.09 11.27
C PRO A 142 -4.20 -10.43 12.45
N GLY A 143 -5.43 -9.93 12.39
CA GLY A 143 -6.42 -10.05 13.48
C GLY A 143 -6.52 -8.80 14.34
N ASP A 144 -5.57 -7.87 14.27
CA ASP A 144 -5.66 -6.62 15.02
C ASP A 144 -6.84 -5.75 14.54
N VAL A 145 -7.45 -5.07 15.49
CA VAL A 145 -8.48 -4.06 15.26
C VAL A 145 -8.02 -2.76 15.89
N LEU A 146 -7.77 -1.77 15.04
CA LEU A 146 -7.25 -0.47 15.44
C LEU A 146 -8.35 0.59 15.32
N GLN A 147 -8.28 1.62 16.16
CA GLN A 147 -9.20 2.75 16.12
C GLN A 147 -8.39 4.04 16.03
N PHE A 148 -8.67 4.85 15.00
CA PHE A 148 -8.09 6.17 14.80
C PHE A 148 -9.24 7.18 14.67
N GLY A 149 -9.55 7.89 15.76
CA GLY A 149 -10.72 8.78 15.81
C GLY A 149 -12.00 8.07 15.33
N ASN A 150 -12.61 8.56 14.26
CA ASN A 150 -13.83 8.00 13.66
C ASN A 150 -13.58 6.86 12.64
N THR A 151 -12.34 6.44 12.44
CA THR A 151 -11.98 5.41 11.47
C THR A 151 -11.52 4.13 12.15
N LYS A 152 -12.27 3.04 11.96
CA LYS A 152 -11.91 1.69 12.41
C LYS A 152 -11.11 0.99 11.33
N VAL A 153 -10.03 0.29 11.70
CA VAL A 153 -9.18 -0.48 10.78
C VAL A 153 -9.05 -1.90 11.27
N GLU A 154 -9.34 -2.86 10.41
CA GLU A 154 -9.16 -4.28 10.64
C GLU A 154 -8.01 -4.80 9.77
N VAL A 155 -7.13 -5.60 10.35
CA VAL A 155 -5.90 -6.10 9.73
C VAL A 155 -6.07 -7.58 9.38
N PHE A 156 -5.85 -7.95 8.13
CA PHE A 156 -5.93 -9.32 7.64
C PHE A 156 -4.60 -9.77 7.07
N ALA A 157 -4.31 -11.08 7.16
CA ALA A 157 -3.16 -11.67 6.49
C ALA A 157 -3.32 -11.57 4.96
N ALA A 158 -2.25 -11.20 4.28
CA ALA A 158 -2.15 -11.12 2.83
C ALA A 158 -0.72 -11.42 2.35
N ALA A 159 -0.05 -12.35 3.04
CA ALA A 159 1.36 -12.70 2.82
C ALA A 159 1.62 -13.17 1.38
N GLY A 160 2.85 -12.95 0.91
CA GLY A 160 3.32 -13.44 -0.40
C GLY A 160 4.02 -12.40 -1.25
N HIS A 161 3.51 -11.18 -1.35
CA HIS A 161 4.25 -10.08 -1.96
C HIS A 161 5.48 -9.71 -1.12
N THR A 162 5.30 -9.63 0.20
CA THR A 162 6.34 -9.77 1.22
C THR A 162 5.88 -10.78 2.27
N PRO A 163 6.76 -11.24 3.19
CA PRO A 163 6.35 -12.15 4.28
C PRO A 163 5.21 -11.60 5.12
N GLY A 164 5.23 -10.30 5.40
CA GLY A 164 4.31 -9.62 6.29
C GLY A 164 3.29 -8.72 5.60
N THR A 165 3.13 -8.79 4.28
CA THR A 165 2.06 -8.05 3.60
C THR A 165 0.72 -8.27 4.29
N VAL A 166 -0.01 -7.17 4.55
CA VAL A 166 -1.35 -7.21 5.16
C VAL A 166 -2.39 -6.61 4.22
N CYS A 167 -3.64 -7.03 4.40
CA CYS A 167 -4.80 -6.36 3.83
C CYS A 167 -5.49 -5.57 4.95
N TYR A 168 -5.87 -4.34 4.66
CA TYR A 168 -6.65 -3.50 5.57
C TYR A 168 -8.08 -3.36 5.09
N ARG A 169 -9.03 -3.37 6.05
CA ARG A 169 -10.39 -2.91 5.85
C ARG A 169 -10.69 -1.76 6.80
N PHE A 170 -11.05 -0.63 6.22
CA PHE A 170 -11.40 0.61 6.91
C PHE A 170 -12.91 0.75 6.95
N THR A 171 -13.48 1.05 8.11
CA THR A 171 -14.87 1.49 8.21
C THR A 171 -14.87 3.02 8.30
N LEU A 172 -15.45 3.65 7.29
CA LEU A 172 -15.56 5.10 7.17
C LEU A 172 -16.72 5.65 8.02
N PRO A 173 -16.80 6.96 8.29
CA PRO A 173 -17.88 7.56 9.10
C PRO A 173 -19.28 7.29 8.56
N SER A 174 -19.47 7.18 7.25
CA SER A 174 -20.76 6.81 6.62
C SER A 174 -21.16 5.35 6.82
N GLY A 175 -20.25 4.50 7.31
CA GLY A 175 -20.39 3.06 7.38
C GLY A 175 -19.89 2.32 6.13
N LEU A 176 -19.47 3.02 5.07
CA LEU A 176 -18.82 2.41 3.91
C LEU A 176 -17.52 1.69 4.33
N LYS A 177 -17.26 0.56 3.69
CA LYS A 177 -16.06 -0.24 3.94
C LYS A 177 -15.11 -0.09 2.77
N ALA A 178 -13.94 0.50 3.00
CA ALA A 178 -12.84 0.56 2.05
C ALA A 178 -11.81 -0.53 2.38
N ALA A 179 -11.24 -1.20 1.37
CA ALA A 179 -10.17 -2.17 1.63
C ALA A 179 -9.03 -2.03 0.63
N MET A 180 -7.81 -2.30 1.12
CA MET A 180 -6.59 -2.35 0.33
C MET A 180 -5.86 -3.66 0.59
N HIS A 181 -5.68 -4.49 -0.46
CA HIS A 181 -4.69 -5.56 -0.43
C HIS A 181 -3.30 -4.94 -0.55
N GLY A 182 -2.46 -5.14 0.45
CA GLY A 182 -1.19 -4.43 0.58
C GLY A 182 -0.12 -4.78 -0.46
N GLY A 183 -0.29 -5.86 -1.22
CA GLY A 183 0.64 -6.23 -2.28
C GLY A 183 0.15 -7.41 -3.12
N ILE A 184 -0.05 -7.18 -4.42
CA ILE A 184 -0.57 -8.18 -5.36
C ILE A 184 0.44 -8.62 -6.42
N GLY A 185 1.68 -8.13 -6.34
CA GLY A 185 2.75 -8.50 -7.25
C GLY A 185 3.19 -9.94 -7.03
N THR A 186 3.14 -10.76 -8.08
CA THR A 186 3.57 -12.18 -8.02
C THR A 186 5.02 -12.39 -8.43
N ASN A 187 5.76 -11.33 -8.76
CA ASN A 187 7.19 -11.43 -9.09
C ASN A 187 8.02 -12.01 -7.94
N THR A 188 7.66 -11.67 -6.70
CA THR A 188 8.26 -12.22 -5.47
C THR A 188 7.92 -13.68 -5.23
N LEU A 189 6.89 -14.19 -5.89
CA LEU A 189 6.44 -15.59 -5.79
C LEU A 189 7.08 -16.48 -6.86
N SER A 190 7.90 -15.94 -7.80
CA SER A 190 8.55 -16.73 -8.82
C SER A 190 9.56 -17.73 -8.23
N ALA A 191 9.75 -18.90 -8.87
CA ALA A 191 10.72 -19.89 -8.45
C ALA A 191 12.14 -19.31 -8.42
N GLU A 192 12.46 -18.46 -9.41
CA GLU A 192 13.76 -17.77 -9.47
C GLU A 192 13.96 -16.85 -8.25
N TYR A 193 12.97 -16.02 -7.90
CA TYR A 193 13.04 -15.14 -6.75
C TYR A 193 13.15 -15.95 -5.45
N ALA A 194 12.29 -16.95 -5.27
CA ALA A 194 12.33 -17.82 -4.11
C ALA A 194 13.69 -18.49 -3.90
N LYS A 195 14.28 -19.02 -4.98
CA LYS A 195 15.63 -19.62 -4.96
C LYS A 195 16.70 -18.58 -4.59
N ARG A 196 16.66 -17.39 -5.20
CA ARG A 196 17.64 -16.32 -4.98
C ARG A 196 17.59 -15.80 -3.54
N ARG A 197 16.41 -15.74 -2.95
CA ARG A 197 16.17 -15.20 -1.60
C ARG A 197 16.07 -16.29 -0.51
N GLY A 198 16.29 -17.55 -0.85
CA GLY A 198 16.24 -18.67 0.11
C GLY A 198 14.83 -18.95 0.67
N LEU A 199 13.77 -18.56 -0.07
CA LEU A 199 12.39 -18.74 0.33
C LEU A 199 11.90 -20.15 -0.01
N GLY A 200 11.22 -20.80 0.92
CA GLY A 200 10.68 -22.15 0.72
C GLY A 200 9.30 -22.16 0.02
N LYS A 201 8.75 -23.37 -0.17
CA LYS A 201 7.39 -23.56 -0.75
C LYS A 201 6.28 -22.86 0.05
N THR A 202 6.42 -22.78 1.35
CA THR A 202 5.51 -22.07 2.26
C THR A 202 5.23 -20.64 1.85
N TRP A 203 6.13 -20.01 1.12
CA TRP A 203 5.94 -18.65 0.59
C TRP A 203 4.71 -18.56 -0.32
N ARG A 204 4.58 -19.46 -1.30
CA ARG A 204 3.40 -19.53 -2.18
C ARG A 204 2.15 -20.06 -1.49
N GLU A 205 2.32 -21.05 -0.61
CA GLU A 205 1.22 -21.62 0.16
C GLU A 205 0.56 -20.55 1.05
N ASN A 206 1.34 -19.67 1.66
CA ASN A 206 0.83 -18.54 2.43
C ASN A 206 0.02 -17.58 1.55
N PHE A 207 0.53 -17.22 0.38
CA PHE A 207 -0.17 -16.33 -0.54
C PHE A 207 -1.56 -16.84 -0.90
N ILE A 208 -1.68 -18.10 -1.37
CA ILE A 208 -2.99 -18.63 -1.79
C ILE A 208 -3.93 -18.88 -0.61
N ARG A 209 -3.40 -19.27 0.54
CA ARG A 209 -4.19 -19.41 1.77
C ARG A 209 -4.82 -18.07 2.15
N ASP A 210 -4.00 -17.03 2.20
CA ASP A 210 -4.44 -15.69 2.64
C ASP A 210 -5.36 -15.05 1.58
N LEU A 211 -5.05 -15.21 0.28
CA LEU A 211 -5.91 -14.77 -0.81
C LEU A 211 -7.33 -15.35 -0.67
N LYS A 212 -7.44 -16.67 -0.43
CA LYS A 212 -8.74 -17.33 -0.24
C LYS A 212 -9.50 -16.81 0.99
N GLY A 213 -8.77 -16.49 2.07
CA GLY A 213 -9.36 -15.91 3.27
C GLY A 213 -9.96 -14.51 3.11
N LEU A 214 -9.59 -13.80 2.03
CA LEU A 214 -10.05 -12.43 1.79
C LEU A 214 -11.28 -12.32 0.88
N PHE A 215 -11.72 -13.41 0.23
CA PHE A 215 -12.85 -13.35 -0.73
C PHE A 215 -14.17 -12.92 -0.08
N ASP A 216 -14.44 -13.34 1.14
CA ASP A 216 -15.71 -13.09 1.83
C ASP A 216 -15.76 -11.73 2.55
N LEU A 217 -14.74 -10.88 2.36
CA LEU A 217 -14.78 -9.54 2.95
C LEU A 217 -15.84 -8.67 2.28
N GLU A 218 -16.71 -8.09 3.09
CA GLU A 218 -17.62 -7.03 2.64
C GLU A 218 -16.83 -5.75 2.42
N VAL A 219 -16.79 -5.27 1.18
CA VAL A 219 -16.05 -4.09 0.76
C VAL A 219 -16.86 -3.30 -0.27
N ASP A 220 -17.02 -2.00 -0.01
CA ASP A 220 -17.70 -1.07 -0.91
C ASP A 220 -16.72 -0.34 -1.83
N ILE A 221 -15.47 -0.13 -1.35
CA ILE A 221 -14.43 0.64 -2.04
C ILE A 221 -13.14 -0.15 -2.07
N VAL A 222 -12.70 -0.56 -3.26
CA VAL A 222 -11.37 -1.17 -3.44
C VAL A 222 -10.33 -0.08 -3.62
N LEU A 223 -9.32 -0.09 -2.76
CA LEU A 223 -8.11 0.73 -2.86
C LEU A 223 -6.97 -0.11 -3.44
N GLY A 224 -6.23 0.44 -4.40
CA GLY A 224 -4.99 -0.16 -4.88
C GLY A 224 -3.79 0.40 -4.13
N ASN A 225 -2.80 -0.41 -3.81
CA ASN A 225 -1.51 0.10 -3.34
C ASN A 225 -0.65 0.66 -4.49
N HIS A 226 -1.03 0.33 -5.74
CA HIS A 226 -0.64 1.05 -6.96
C HIS A 226 -1.91 1.44 -7.73
N PRO A 227 -1.96 2.62 -8.37
CA PRO A 227 -3.20 3.17 -8.91
C PRO A 227 -3.80 2.38 -10.08
N GLU A 228 -2.99 1.60 -10.81
CA GLU A 228 -3.48 0.75 -11.89
C GLU A 228 -4.26 -0.47 -11.39
N GLN A 229 -4.04 -0.92 -10.17
CA GLN A 229 -4.67 -2.14 -9.62
C GLN A 229 -6.18 -2.06 -9.50
N ASN A 230 -6.68 -0.89 -9.13
CA ASN A 230 -8.11 -0.62 -8.99
C ASN A 230 -8.63 0.42 -9.99
N ARG A 231 -7.81 0.81 -10.98
CA ARG A 231 -8.12 1.82 -12.00
C ARG A 231 -8.45 3.19 -11.39
N THR A 232 -7.60 3.62 -10.45
CA THR A 232 -7.81 4.85 -9.67
C THR A 232 -8.10 6.06 -10.56
N PHE A 233 -7.31 6.29 -11.60
CA PHE A 233 -7.44 7.50 -12.40
C PHE A 233 -8.60 7.45 -13.39
N GLU A 234 -8.94 6.28 -13.91
CA GLU A 234 -10.16 6.11 -14.72
C GLU A 234 -11.42 6.34 -13.88
N LYS A 235 -11.46 5.80 -12.65
CA LYS A 235 -12.54 6.07 -11.72
C LYS A 235 -12.61 7.56 -11.38
N ARG A 236 -11.48 8.20 -11.08
CA ARG A 236 -11.43 9.64 -10.82
C ARG A 236 -11.97 10.46 -12.00
N ALA A 237 -11.59 10.11 -13.22
CA ALA A 237 -12.05 10.80 -14.43
C ALA A 237 -13.56 10.61 -14.70
N ALA A 238 -14.13 9.50 -14.23
CA ALA A 238 -15.55 9.19 -14.38
C ALA A 238 -16.42 9.69 -13.21
N MET A 239 -15.84 10.25 -12.15
CA MET A 239 -16.60 10.84 -11.05
C MET A 239 -17.39 12.05 -11.50
N THR A 240 -18.64 12.13 -11.04
CA THR A 240 -19.52 13.29 -11.24
C THR A 240 -20.06 13.77 -9.89
N GLN A 241 -20.91 14.78 -9.88
CA GLN A 241 -21.57 15.24 -8.65
C GLN A 241 -22.57 14.21 -8.08
N THR A 242 -23.07 13.30 -8.91
CA THR A 242 -24.11 12.32 -8.55
C THR A 242 -23.63 10.88 -8.57
N GLU A 243 -22.49 10.60 -9.19
CA GLU A 243 -21.96 9.25 -9.37
C GLU A 243 -20.52 9.17 -8.87
N ASN A 244 -20.25 8.20 -8.02
CA ASN A 244 -18.91 7.90 -7.50
C ASN A 244 -18.50 6.45 -7.90
N PRO A 245 -17.70 6.28 -8.96
CA PRO A 245 -17.27 4.95 -9.42
C PRO A 245 -16.35 4.19 -8.45
N PHE A 246 -15.88 4.82 -7.41
CA PHE A 246 -15.14 4.11 -6.37
C PHE A 246 -16.04 3.26 -5.49
N ILE A 247 -17.32 3.66 -5.31
CA ILE A 247 -18.28 2.95 -4.47
C ILE A 247 -18.96 1.88 -5.31
N ASP A 248 -18.53 0.64 -5.16
CA ASP A 248 -19.07 -0.52 -5.87
C ASP A 248 -18.90 -1.79 -5.02
N PRO A 249 -19.96 -2.23 -4.33
CA PRO A 249 -19.90 -3.41 -3.44
C PRO A 249 -19.53 -4.72 -4.14
N THR A 250 -19.57 -4.76 -5.48
CA THR A 250 -19.17 -5.94 -6.26
C THR A 250 -17.71 -5.92 -6.68
N SER A 251 -17.04 -4.78 -6.50
CA SER A 251 -15.67 -4.56 -6.99
C SER A 251 -14.64 -5.43 -6.29
N TRP A 252 -14.83 -5.74 -4.99
CA TRP A 252 -13.91 -6.59 -4.24
C TRP A 252 -13.87 -8.01 -4.80
N ASN A 253 -15.00 -8.65 -4.98
CA ASN A 253 -15.05 -10.00 -5.51
C ASN A 253 -14.48 -10.08 -6.94
N ARG A 254 -14.74 -9.05 -7.77
CA ARG A 254 -14.12 -8.97 -9.10
C ARG A 254 -12.59 -8.80 -9.02
N PHE A 255 -12.11 -7.98 -8.09
CA PHE A 255 -10.69 -7.76 -7.87
C PHE A 255 -10.00 -9.03 -7.37
N MET A 256 -10.57 -9.74 -6.39
CA MET A 256 -10.04 -10.99 -5.86
C MET A 256 -10.06 -12.10 -6.92
N GLY A 257 -11.13 -12.24 -7.68
CA GLY A 257 -11.22 -13.21 -8.78
C GLY A 257 -10.22 -12.91 -9.91
N TRP A 258 -10.04 -11.63 -10.25
CA TRP A 258 -9.00 -11.22 -11.20
C TRP A 258 -7.59 -11.54 -10.67
N LEU A 259 -7.31 -11.31 -9.39
CA LEU A 259 -6.02 -11.62 -8.76
C LEU A 259 -5.74 -13.12 -8.79
N GLU A 260 -6.73 -13.95 -8.43
CA GLU A 260 -6.59 -15.40 -8.50
C GLU A 260 -6.32 -15.88 -9.94
N GLU A 261 -7.13 -15.47 -10.91
CA GLU A 261 -7.02 -15.95 -12.29
C GLU A 261 -5.77 -15.42 -13.01
N THR A 262 -5.50 -14.11 -12.93
CA THR A 262 -4.47 -13.47 -13.75
C THR A 262 -3.09 -13.44 -13.07
N ARG A 263 -3.03 -13.64 -11.77
CA ARG A 263 -1.79 -13.64 -11.00
C ARG A 263 -1.44 -15.05 -10.53
N TRP A 264 -2.26 -15.63 -9.66
CA TRP A 264 -1.97 -16.93 -9.08
C TRP A 264 -2.03 -18.07 -10.11
N ASN A 265 -3.16 -18.29 -10.76
CA ASN A 265 -3.33 -19.38 -11.71
C ASN A 265 -2.36 -19.27 -12.90
N LYS A 266 -2.01 -18.05 -13.29
CA LYS A 266 -0.97 -17.82 -14.30
C LYS A 266 0.40 -18.27 -13.80
N LEU A 267 0.78 -17.87 -12.58
CA LEU A 267 2.04 -18.24 -11.96
C LEU A 267 2.18 -19.76 -11.86
N GLU A 268 1.15 -20.46 -11.38
CA GLU A 268 1.13 -21.92 -11.27
C GLU A 268 1.32 -22.64 -12.61
N ARG A 269 0.79 -22.09 -13.71
CA ARG A 269 0.96 -22.65 -15.06
C ARG A 269 2.33 -22.37 -15.66
N GLU A 270 2.87 -21.18 -15.46
CA GLU A 270 4.09 -20.70 -16.15
C GLU A 270 5.37 -20.95 -15.35
N ASP A 271 5.26 -21.10 -14.04
CA ASP A 271 6.40 -21.25 -13.13
C ASP A 271 6.04 -22.20 -11.95
N PRO A 272 5.75 -23.49 -12.25
CA PRO A 272 5.41 -24.47 -11.22
C PRO A 272 6.60 -24.73 -10.27
N ILE A 273 6.33 -24.88 -8.96
CA ILE A 273 7.34 -25.23 -7.94
C ILE A 273 7.15 -26.67 -7.46
#